data_fbc2273fdb3de4f500eef2757579e8c0
#
_entry.id   fbc2273fdb3de4f500eef2757579e8c0
#
_cell.length_a   1.000
_cell.length_b   1.000
_cell.length_c   1.000
_cell.angle_alpha   90.00
_cell.angle_beta   90.00
_cell.angle_gamma   90.00
#
_symmetry.space_group_name_H-M   'P 1'
#
loop_
_entity.id
_entity.type
_entity.pdbx_description
1 polymer ?
#
loop_
_entity_poly.entity_id
_entity_poly.type
_entity_poly.pdbx_seq_one_letter_code
_entity_poly.pdbx_strand_id
1 'polypeptide(L)'
;MISKLFSRDEIISKFQDGQTIMTGGFAFHGCAEELLDCLIASGAKHLTNIALDASAARLMHMGIFDKVIMAHSGAVPENLALMASGKIQVEFCPMGTIAERIRAGGMGLGGILVKTGLGTVAQEGKQLIELNGETWILEPALRADISLVRAGTADAYGNLTYRGTARNSNPVVATAGDLTIVQADELVELDAIAPEQIVTPGIFVDMILDPRR
;
A
#
# COMPACT_ATOMS: atom_id res chain seq x y z
N MET A 1 25.83 6.70 -10.07
CA MET A 1 24.51 6.14 -9.71
C MET A 1 24.22 6.57 -8.28
N ILE A 2 23.03 7.12 -7.99
CA ILE A 2 22.71 7.61 -6.63
C ILE A 2 22.18 6.41 -5.84
N SER A 3 22.79 6.10 -4.70
CA SER A 3 22.30 5.08 -3.77
C SER A 3 20.98 5.55 -3.14
N LYS A 4 20.02 4.64 -3.03
CA LYS A 4 18.70 4.87 -2.41
C LYS A 4 18.63 4.36 -0.96
N LEU A 5 19.77 4.11 -0.34
CA LEU A 5 19.87 3.65 1.05
C LEU A 5 19.80 4.83 2.01
N PHE A 6 18.81 4.82 2.90
CA PHE A 6 18.54 5.88 3.86
C PHE A 6 18.51 5.34 5.29
N SER A 7 18.88 6.17 6.23
CA SER A 7 18.76 5.87 7.66
C SER A 7 17.31 5.88 8.13
N ARG A 8 17.07 5.29 9.30
CA ARG A 8 15.76 5.30 9.97
C ARG A 8 15.25 6.73 10.20
N ASP A 9 16.10 7.64 10.65
CA ASP A 9 15.70 9.02 10.96
C ASP A 9 15.32 9.81 9.70
N GLU A 10 16.04 9.59 8.59
CA GLU A 10 15.69 10.20 7.30
C GLU A 10 14.30 9.72 6.81
N ILE A 11 13.97 8.44 7.02
CA ILE A 11 12.66 7.89 6.67
C ILE A 11 11.57 8.45 7.60
N ILE A 12 11.80 8.50 8.92
CA ILE A 12 10.87 9.05 9.90
C ILE A 12 10.50 10.50 9.52
N SER A 13 11.45 11.29 9.04
CA SER A 13 11.24 12.68 8.64
C SER A 13 10.29 12.88 7.45
N LYS A 14 9.92 11.80 6.73
CA LYS A 14 9.02 11.87 5.56
C LYS A 14 7.54 11.84 5.94
N PHE A 15 7.21 11.32 7.12
CA PHE A 15 5.83 11.22 7.55
C PHE A 15 5.32 12.53 8.15
N GLN A 16 4.13 12.92 7.71
CA GLN A 16 3.47 14.16 8.13
C GLN A 16 1.97 13.90 8.35
N ASP A 17 1.34 14.76 9.15
CA ASP A 17 -0.10 14.70 9.39
C ASP A 17 -0.89 14.83 8.08
N GLY A 18 -2.00 14.10 7.99
CA GLY A 18 -2.94 14.16 6.87
C GLY A 18 -2.54 13.38 5.63
N GLN A 19 -1.37 12.76 5.59
CA GLN A 19 -0.92 11.98 4.43
C GLN A 19 -1.75 10.71 4.23
N THR A 20 -1.79 10.28 2.97
CA THR A 20 -2.27 8.95 2.58
C THR A 20 -1.09 7.99 2.52
N ILE A 21 -1.17 6.93 3.31
CA ILE A 21 -0.16 5.87 3.40
C ILE A 21 -0.71 4.59 2.76
N MET A 22 -0.03 4.06 1.77
CA MET A 22 -0.39 2.78 1.17
C MET A 22 0.54 1.68 1.68
N THR A 23 -0.03 0.58 2.17
CA THR A 23 0.76 -0.51 2.76
C THR A 23 0.63 -1.79 1.95
N GLY A 24 1.77 -2.42 1.64
CA GLY A 24 1.83 -3.75 1.04
C GLY A 24 1.68 -4.87 2.08
N GLY A 25 1.55 -6.09 1.59
CA GLY A 25 1.38 -7.31 2.38
C GLY A 25 -0.01 -7.92 2.22
N PHE A 26 -0.19 -9.09 2.85
CA PHE A 26 -1.47 -9.81 2.90
C PHE A 26 -1.55 -10.64 4.18
N ALA A 27 -2.63 -10.52 4.94
CA ALA A 27 -2.89 -11.25 6.17
C ALA A 27 -1.68 -11.20 7.16
N PHE A 28 -1.10 -10.04 7.35
CA PHE A 28 0.11 -9.77 8.15
C PHE A 28 1.42 -10.34 7.57
N HIS A 29 1.39 -11.04 6.44
CA HIS A 29 2.58 -11.53 5.77
C HIS A 29 3.08 -10.54 4.73
N GLY A 30 4.39 -10.31 4.70
CA GLY A 30 5.01 -9.39 3.75
C GLY A 30 4.71 -7.92 4.05
N CYS A 31 4.35 -7.57 5.28
CA CYS A 31 4.23 -6.20 5.73
C CYS A 31 5.60 -5.63 6.07
N ALA A 32 5.82 -4.35 5.78
CA ALA A 32 7.06 -3.64 6.07
C ALA A 32 7.05 -3.16 7.53
N GLU A 33 7.24 -4.08 8.48
CA GLU A 33 7.06 -3.87 9.91
C GLU A 33 7.95 -2.75 10.48
N GLU A 34 9.21 -2.68 10.04
CA GLU A 34 10.14 -1.64 10.49
C GLU A 34 9.73 -0.25 9.94
N LEU A 35 9.15 -0.19 8.73
CA LEU A 35 8.61 1.07 8.21
C LEU A 35 7.33 1.49 8.93
N LEU A 36 6.52 0.55 9.39
CA LEU A 36 5.38 0.84 10.25
C LEU A 36 5.87 1.38 11.62
N ASP A 37 6.96 0.84 12.15
CA ASP A 37 7.58 1.37 13.37
C ASP A 37 8.16 2.78 13.16
N CYS A 38 8.69 3.08 11.97
CA CYS A 38 9.11 4.44 11.59
C CYS A 38 7.90 5.40 11.54
N LEU A 39 6.77 4.95 10.96
CA LEU A 39 5.53 5.72 10.92
C LEU A 39 5.02 6.05 12.33
N ILE A 40 5.03 5.07 13.24
CA ILE A 40 4.66 5.28 14.65
C ILE A 40 5.61 6.28 15.31
N ALA A 41 6.92 6.11 15.11
CA ALA A 41 7.95 6.96 15.72
C ALA A 41 7.90 8.41 15.22
N SER A 42 7.37 8.65 14.01
CA SER A 42 7.20 10.01 13.48
C SER A 42 6.16 10.83 14.26
N GLY A 43 5.22 10.17 14.93
CA GLY A 43 4.10 10.82 15.61
C GLY A 43 3.02 11.40 14.69
N ALA A 44 3.11 11.15 13.37
CA ALA A 44 2.12 11.61 12.39
C ALA A 44 0.72 11.06 12.67
N LYS A 45 -0.30 11.89 12.44
CA LYS A 45 -1.71 11.62 12.74
C LYS A 45 -2.61 12.08 11.60
N HIS A 46 -3.90 11.80 11.75
CA HIS A 46 -4.93 12.16 10.78
C HIS A 46 -4.68 11.55 9.40
N LEU A 47 -4.13 10.34 9.38
CA LEU A 47 -3.70 9.67 8.17
C LEU A 47 -4.87 8.94 7.50
N THR A 48 -4.75 8.75 6.19
CA THR A 48 -5.54 7.77 5.43
C THR A 48 -4.68 6.56 5.14
N ASN A 49 -5.17 5.35 5.43
CA ASN A 49 -4.49 4.12 5.00
C ASN A 49 -5.20 3.47 3.82
N ILE A 50 -4.43 2.96 2.86
CA ILE A 50 -4.90 2.10 1.78
C ILE A 50 -4.16 0.76 1.90
N ALA A 51 -4.92 -0.33 2.07
CA ALA A 51 -4.36 -1.68 2.15
C ALA A 51 -5.33 -2.70 1.55
N LEU A 52 -4.83 -3.81 1.03
CA LEU A 52 -5.73 -4.86 0.53
C LEU A 52 -6.49 -5.54 1.66
N ASP A 53 -5.87 -5.65 2.84
CA ASP A 53 -6.47 -6.32 3.98
C ASP A 53 -6.04 -5.73 5.34
N ALA A 54 -6.18 -6.55 6.37
CA ALA A 54 -5.89 -6.21 7.76
C ALA A 54 -4.43 -5.83 8.06
N SER A 55 -3.54 -5.69 7.09
CA SER A 55 -2.17 -5.22 7.34
C SER A 55 -2.17 -3.86 8.05
N ALA A 56 -3.16 -3.02 7.70
CA ALA A 56 -3.39 -1.75 8.39
C ALA A 56 -4.06 -1.91 9.76
N ALA A 57 -4.75 -3.04 9.99
CA ALA A 57 -5.52 -3.25 11.21
C ALA A 57 -4.67 -3.21 12.47
N ARG A 58 -3.39 -3.60 12.38
CA ARG A 58 -2.42 -3.48 13.45
C ARG A 58 -2.29 -2.05 13.99
N LEU A 59 -2.41 -1.05 13.12
CA LEU A 59 -2.23 0.35 13.48
C LEU A 59 -3.54 1.08 13.80
N MET A 60 -4.70 0.55 13.40
CA MET A 60 -5.99 1.22 13.53
C MET A 60 -6.29 1.66 14.97
N HIS A 61 -6.04 0.79 15.95
CA HIS A 61 -6.33 1.06 17.38
C HIS A 61 -5.36 2.08 17.99
N MET A 62 -4.29 2.46 17.30
CA MET A 62 -3.33 3.47 17.77
C MET A 62 -3.80 4.90 17.54
N GLY A 63 -4.95 5.07 16.86
CA GLY A 63 -5.55 6.40 16.67
C GLY A 63 -4.76 7.32 15.75
N ILE A 64 -4.01 6.77 14.80
CA ILE A 64 -3.24 7.53 13.81
C ILE A 64 -3.96 7.68 12.47
N PHE A 65 -5.00 6.86 12.21
CA PHE A 65 -5.78 6.90 10.98
C PHE A 65 -7.18 7.45 11.23
N ASP A 66 -7.60 8.43 10.43
CA ASP A 66 -8.97 8.91 10.37
C ASP A 66 -9.80 8.13 9.33
N LYS A 67 -9.13 7.63 8.29
CA LYS A 67 -9.76 6.84 7.22
C LYS A 67 -8.92 5.62 6.85
N VAL A 68 -9.62 4.53 6.51
CA VAL A 68 -8.99 3.32 5.94
C VAL A 68 -9.80 2.85 4.73
N ILE A 69 -9.11 2.55 3.63
CA ILE A 69 -9.67 1.90 2.42
C ILE A 69 -9.10 0.49 2.38
N MET A 70 -9.98 -0.52 2.48
CA MET A 70 -9.54 -1.91 2.55
C MET A 70 -10.61 -2.87 2.05
N ALA A 71 -10.20 -4.09 1.71
CA ALA A 71 -11.14 -5.14 1.35
C ALA A 71 -11.65 -5.91 2.57
N HIS A 72 -10.85 -6.01 3.62
CA HIS A 72 -11.13 -6.85 4.77
C HIS A 72 -10.45 -6.34 6.05
N SER A 73 -11.21 -6.16 7.13
CA SER A 73 -10.70 -5.65 8.42
C SER A 73 -10.00 -6.69 9.30
N GLY A 74 -9.94 -7.96 8.87
CA GLY A 74 -9.61 -9.06 9.75
C GLY A 74 -10.72 -9.34 10.76
N ALA A 75 -10.63 -10.48 11.43
CA ALA A 75 -11.53 -10.82 12.53
C ALA A 75 -10.92 -10.37 13.88
N VAL A 76 -10.52 -9.09 13.95
CA VAL A 76 -9.91 -8.50 15.17
C VAL A 76 -10.99 -7.73 15.91
N PRO A 77 -11.43 -8.19 17.11
CA PRO A 77 -12.55 -7.59 17.84
C PRO A 77 -12.37 -6.08 18.10
N GLU A 78 -11.14 -5.65 18.39
CA GLU A 78 -10.80 -4.26 18.65
C GLU A 78 -11.03 -3.37 17.43
N ASN A 79 -10.72 -3.88 16.24
CA ASN A 79 -10.97 -3.16 14.97
C ASN A 79 -12.46 -3.04 14.69
N LEU A 80 -13.22 -4.11 14.92
CA LEU A 80 -14.68 -4.09 14.77
C LEU A 80 -15.34 -3.08 15.72
N ALA A 81 -14.88 -3.04 16.98
CA ALA A 81 -15.36 -2.06 17.98
C ALA A 81 -15.00 -0.62 17.56
N LEU A 82 -13.80 -0.38 17.05
CA LEU A 82 -13.37 0.93 16.55
C LEU A 82 -14.22 1.40 15.39
N MET A 83 -14.47 0.53 14.41
CA MET A 83 -15.34 0.82 13.26
C MET A 83 -16.77 1.13 13.70
N ALA A 84 -17.33 0.32 14.60
CA ALA A 84 -18.68 0.53 15.14
C ALA A 84 -18.82 1.83 15.93
N SER A 85 -17.73 2.33 16.52
CA SER A 85 -17.73 3.60 17.27
C SER A 85 -17.79 4.84 16.38
N GLY A 86 -17.60 4.72 15.06
CA GLY A 86 -17.53 5.83 14.12
C GLY A 86 -16.28 6.72 14.27
N LYS A 87 -15.31 6.32 15.08
CA LYS A 87 -14.05 7.08 15.27
C LYS A 87 -13.11 6.99 14.08
N ILE A 88 -13.33 6.04 13.19
CA ILE A 88 -12.56 5.86 11.96
C ILE A 88 -13.53 5.68 10.79
N GLN A 89 -13.28 6.37 9.70
CA GLN A 89 -14.02 6.16 8.46
C GLN A 89 -13.47 4.93 7.74
N VAL A 90 -14.33 3.99 7.37
CA VAL A 90 -13.92 2.81 6.61
C VAL A 90 -14.62 2.77 5.27
N GLU A 91 -13.84 2.68 4.21
CA GLU A 91 -14.30 2.41 2.84
C GLU A 91 -13.97 0.95 2.50
N PHE A 92 -15.00 0.12 2.43
CA PHE A 92 -14.81 -1.25 1.96
C PHE A 92 -14.81 -1.29 0.43
N CYS A 93 -13.81 -1.95 -0.12
CA CYS A 93 -13.65 -2.14 -1.56
C CYS A 93 -13.34 -3.61 -1.84
N PRO A 94 -14.01 -4.27 -2.79
CA PRO A 94 -13.71 -5.67 -3.12
C PRO A 94 -12.22 -5.86 -3.43
N MET A 95 -11.61 -6.96 -2.98
CA MET A 95 -10.15 -7.15 -3.00
C MET A 95 -9.54 -7.02 -4.41
N GLY A 96 -10.17 -7.60 -5.43
CA GLY A 96 -9.71 -7.44 -6.81
C GLY A 96 -9.84 -5.99 -7.29
N THR A 97 -10.94 -5.31 -6.92
CA THR A 97 -11.18 -3.92 -7.29
C THR A 97 -10.13 -2.98 -6.66
N ILE A 98 -9.83 -3.12 -5.36
CA ILE A 98 -8.83 -2.27 -4.72
C ILE A 98 -7.43 -2.49 -5.33
N ALA A 99 -7.07 -3.74 -5.66
CA ALA A 99 -5.79 -4.03 -6.32
C ALA A 99 -5.69 -3.35 -7.69
N GLU A 100 -6.76 -3.38 -8.48
CA GLU A 100 -6.78 -2.74 -9.80
C GLU A 100 -6.91 -1.21 -9.73
N ARG A 101 -7.59 -0.66 -8.73
CA ARG A 101 -7.59 0.80 -8.44
C ARG A 101 -6.17 1.29 -8.13
N ILE A 102 -5.39 0.54 -7.33
CA ILE A 102 -3.98 0.83 -7.03
C ILE A 102 -3.14 0.73 -8.32
N ARG A 103 -3.32 -0.35 -9.09
CA ARG A 103 -2.61 -0.53 -10.36
C ARG A 103 -2.90 0.64 -11.32
N ALA A 104 -4.16 1.04 -11.46
CA ALA A 104 -4.55 2.18 -12.27
C ALA A 104 -3.84 3.47 -11.83
N GLY A 105 -3.76 3.74 -10.53
CA GLY A 105 -3.05 4.89 -9.96
C GLY A 105 -1.56 4.87 -10.32
N GLY A 106 -0.91 3.72 -10.15
CA GLY A 106 0.50 3.53 -10.50
C GLY A 106 0.82 3.68 -11.99
N MET A 107 -0.16 3.40 -12.85
CA MET A 107 -0.02 3.51 -14.31
C MET A 107 -0.52 4.85 -14.87
N GLY A 108 -0.92 5.80 -14.03
CA GLY A 108 -1.42 7.10 -14.48
C GLY A 108 -2.81 7.06 -15.11
N LEU A 109 -3.60 6.02 -14.83
CA LEU A 109 -4.98 5.89 -15.30
C LEU A 109 -5.93 6.58 -14.31
N GLY A 110 -7.01 7.19 -14.81
CA GLY A 110 -8.00 7.89 -13.98
C GLY A 110 -8.91 6.95 -13.17
N GLY A 111 -9.04 5.69 -13.58
CA GLY A 111 -9.89 4.69 -12.94
C GLY A 111 -10.06 3.44 -13.80
N ILE A 112 -10.93 2.55 -13.34
CA ILE A 112 -11.24 1.27 -13.98
C ILE A 112 -12.74 1.04 -14.04
N LEU A 113 -13.18 0.19 -14.95
CA LEU A 113 -14.55 -0.30 -15.03
C LEU A 113 -14.62 -1.73 -14.51
N VAL A 114 -15.49 -1.98 -13.54
CA VAL A 114 -15.66 -3.31 -12.92
C VAL A 114 -17.11 -3.70 -12.86
N LYS A 115 -17.39 -5.01 -12.89
CA LYS A 115 -18.72 -5.57 -12.63
C LYS A 115 -18.90 -6.02 -11.17
N THR A 116 -17.78 -6.23 -10.47
CA THR A 116 -17.79 -6.65 -9.07
C THR A 116 -18.49 -5.61 -8.21
N GLY A 117 -19.51 -6.02 -7.50
CA GLY A 117 -20.29 -5.13 -6.64
C GLY A 117 -21.57 -4.58 -7.26
N LEU A 118 -21.87 -4.82 -8.55
CA LEU A 118 -23.16 -4.45 -9.15
C LEU A 118 -24.31 -5.07 -8.36
N GLY A 119 -25.35 -4.26 -8.07
CA GLY A 119 -26.52 -4.67 -7.29
C GLY A 119 -26.26 -4.86 -5.79
N THR A 120 -25.11 -4.44 -5.28
CA THR A 120 -24.76 -4.49 -3.85
C THR A 120 -24.46 -3.11 -3.29
N VAL A 121 -24.26 -3.02 -1.99
CA VAL A 121 -23.82 -1.77 -1.30
C VAL A 121 -22.52 -1.19 -1.87
N ALA A 122 -21.69 -2.01 -2.52
CA ALA A 122 -20.46 -1.54 -3.15
C ALA A 122 -20.70 -0.64 -4.38
N GLN A 123 -21.92 -0.64 -4.93
CA GLN A 123 -22.33 0.24 -6.04
C GLN A 123 -22.79 1.62 -5.56
N GLU A 124 -23.24 1.72 -4.31
CA GLU A 124 -23.89 2.94 -3.81
C GLU A 124 -22.97 4.16 -3.92
N GLY A 125 -23.53 5.26 -4.46
CA GLY A 125 -22.80 6.52 -4.66
C GLY A 125 -21.77 6.52 -5.79
N LYS A 126 -21.63 5.42 -6.56
CA LYS A 126 -20.69 5.31 -7.67
C LYS A 126 -21.35 5.54 -9.03
N GLN A 127 -20.58 6.05 -9.98
CA GLN A 127 -21.04 6.25 -11.35
C GLN A 127 -21.14 4.92 -12.08
N LEU A 128 -22.28 4.70 -12.74
CA LEU A 128 -22.48 3.57 -13.64
C LEU A 128 -22.21 3.99 -15.08
N ILE A 129 -21.53 3.13 -15.83
CA ILE A 129 -21.18 3.32 -17.24
C ILE A 129 -21.78 2.20 -18.06
N GLU A 130 -22.54 2.56 -19.08
CA GLU A 130 -23.01 1.60 -20.09
C GLU A 130 -21.95 1.47 -21.17
N LEU A 131 -21.42 0.28 -21.36
CA LEU A 131 -20.42 -0.02 -22.35
C LEU A 131 -20.69 -1.37 -23.02
N ASN A 132 -20.83 -1.38 -24.35
CA ASN A 132 -21.12 -2.58 -25.15
C ASN A 132 -22.37 -3.36 -24.69
N GLY A 133 -23.42 -2.65 -24.27
CA GLY A 133 -24.66 -3.24 -23.79
C GLY A 133 -24.58 -3.86 -22.38
N GLU A 134 -23.53 -3.56 -21.63
CA GLU A 134 -23.33 -4.01 -20.26
C GLU A 134 -23.10 -2.83 -19.32
N THR A 135 -23.62 -2.94 -18.10
CA THR A 135 -23.43 -1.93 -17.03
C THR A 135 -22.16 -2.22 -16.24
N TRP A 136 -21.38 -1.17 -15.99
CA TRP A 136 -20.13 -1.22 -15.23
C TRP A 136 -20.15 -0.17 -14.13
N ILE A 137 -19.46 -0.43 -13.03
CA ILE A 137 -19.15 0.56 -12.01
C ILE A 137 -17.82 1.24 -12.39
N LEU A 138 -17.80 2.57 -12.42
CA LEU A 138 -16.55 3.33 -12.50
C LEU A 138 -15.93 3.42 -11.11
N GLU A 139 -14.75 2.87 -10.96
CA GLU A 139 -13.93 2.92 -9.75
C GLU A 139 -12.73 3.86 -9.98
N PRO A 140 -12.63 5.00 -9.27
CA PRO A 140 -11.49 5.89 -9.39
C PRO A 140 -10.18 5.20 -8.97
N ALA A 141 -9.08 5.58 -9.62
CA ALA A 141 -7.75 5.12 -9.26
C ALA A 141 -7.37 5.51 -7.83
N LEU A 142 -6.48 4.74 -7.20
CA LEU A 142 -5.92 5.02 -5.88
C LEU A 142 -4.43 5.33 -6.00
N ARG A 143 -4.02 6.44 -5.38
CA ARG A 143 -2.63 6.83 -5.17
C ARG A 143 -2.42 7.17 -3.70
N ALA A 144 -1.18 7.23 -3.27
CA ALA A 144 -0.80 7.62 -1.93
C ALA A 144 0.38 8.59 -1.94
N ASP A 145 0.49 9.42 -0.91
CA ASP A 145 1.69 10.24 -0.70
C ASP A 145 2.90 9.35 -0.44
N ILE A 146 2.71 8.28 0.36
CA ILE A 146 3.78 7.33 0.67
C ILE A 146 3.30 5.88 0.51
N SER A 147 4.06 5.07 -0.23
CA SER A 147 3.90 3.62 -0.29
C SER A 147 4.96 2.92 0.56
N LEU A 148 4.52 2.03 1.46
CA LEU A 148 5.38 1.18 2.30
C LEU A 148 5.41 -0.24 1.75
N VAL A 149 6.58 -0.69 1.34
CA VAL A 149 6.77 -1.93 0.60
C VAL A 149 7.77 -2.84 1.33
N ARG A 150 7.47 -4.14 1.44
CA ARG A 150 8.45 -5.14 1.87
C ARG A 150 8.91 -5.98 0.69
N ALA A 151 10.23 -5.99 0.47
CA ALA A 151 10.90 -6.82 -0.51
C ALA A 151 11.63 -8.00 0.15
N GLY A 152 11.84 -9.07 -0.59
CA GLY A 152 12.75 -10.17 -0.18
C GLY A 152 14.20 -9.74 -0.32
N THR A 153 14.55 -9.20 -1.49
CA THR A 153 15.90 -8.70 -1.78
C THR A 153 15.79 -7.35 -2.47
N ALA A 154 16.69 -6.42 -2.13
CA ALA A 154 16.85 -5.15 -2.82
C ALA A 154 18.32 -4.87 -3.12
N ASP A 155 18.62 -4.29 -4.28
CA ASP A 155 19.92 -3.66 -4.53
C ASP A 155 19.88 -2.16 -4.21
N ALA A 156 21.05 -1.51 -4.16
CA ALA A 156 21.13 -0.09 -3.82
C ALA A 156 20.49 0.85 -4.86
N TYR A 157 20.15 0.33 -6.06
CA TYR A 157 19.43 1.06 -7.10
C TYR A 157 17.91 0.99 -6.93
N GLY A 158 17.42 0.02 -6.14
CA GLY A 158 16.00 -0.17 -5.86
C GLY A 158 15.33 -1.27 -6.67
N ASN A 159 16.08 -2.14 -7.33
CA ASN A 159 15.50 -3.34 -7.94
C ASN A 159 15.10 -4.31 -6.85
N LEU A 160 13.86 -4.85 -6.95
CA LEU A 160 13.28 -5.67 -5.89
C LEU A 160 12.88 -7.06 -6.38
N THR A 161 13.08 -8.03 -5.49
CA THR A 161 12.43 -9.35 -5.56
C THR A 161 11.49 -9.54 -4.38
N TYR A 162 10.60 -10.54 -4.44
CA TYR A 162 9.65 -10.82 -3.37
C TYR A 162 9.63 -12.32 -3.08
N ARG A 163 9.38 -12.67 -1.81
CA ARG A 163 9.27 -14.06 -1.36
C ARG A 163 7.84 -14.36 -0.86
N GLY A 164 7.32 -15.52 -1.25
CA GLY A 164 6.02 -16.01 -0.78
C GLY A 164 4.90 -14.98 -0.93
N THR A 165 4.12 -14.80 0.13
CA THR A 165 2.94 -13.93 0.16
C THR A 165 3.28 -12.44 -0.01
N ALA A 166 4.51 -12.01 0.26
CA ALA A 166 4.94 -10.62 0.00
C ALA A 166 4.79 -10.23 -1.47
N ARG A 167 4.79 -11.19 -2.40
CA ARG A 167 4.56 -10.97 -3.82
C ARG A 167 3.11 -10.59 -4.17
N ASN A 168 2.18 -10.69 -3.25
CA ASN A 168 0.76 -10.39 -3.48
C ASN A 168 0.54 -8.92 -3.86
N SER A 169 0.64 -8.01 -2.90
CA SER A 169 0.31 -6.59 -3.09
C SER A 169 1.52 -5.67 -3.19
N ASN A 170 2.67 -6.02 -2.61
CA ASN A 170 3.83 -5.15 -2.62
C ASN A 170 4.25 -4.66 -4.02
N PRO A 171 4.26 -5.51 -5.09
CA PRO A 171 4.63 -5.04 -6.43
C PRO A 171 3.71 -3.95 -6.97
N VAL A 172 2.40 -4.04 -6.74
CA VAL A 172 1.44 -3.04 -7.22
C VAL A 172 1.47 -1.79 -6.36
N VAL A 173 1.61 -1.93 -5.04
CA VAL A 173 1.74 -0.82 -4.08
C VAL A 173 2.99 0.02 -4.39
N ALA A 174 4.10 -0.61 -4.76
CA ALA A 174 5.33 0.08 -5.12
C ALA A 174 5.17 1.07 -6.29
N THR A 175 4.16 0.90 -7.14
CA THR A 175 3.97 1.77 -8.32
C THR A 175 3.08 2.98 -8.05
N ALA A 176 2.35 3.02 -6.92
CA ALA A 176 1.23 3.93 -6.72
C ALA A 176 1.48 5.00 -5.64
N GLY A 177 2.67 5.04 -5.02
CA GLY A 177 3.10 6.13 -4.13
C GLY A 177 3.75 7.27 -4.90
N ASP A 178 3.62 8.49 -4.37
CA ASP A 178 4.45 9.61 -4.81
C ASP A 178 5.86 9.50 -4.24
N LEU A 179 6.00 8.84 -3.08
CA LEU A 179 7.25 8.40 -2.47
C LEU A 179 7.11 6.90 -2.11
N THR A 180 7.95 6.05 -2.69
CA THR A 180 7.97 4.62 -2.37
C THR A 180 9.17 4.28 -1.49
N ILE A 181 8.87 3.82 -0.27
CA ILE A 181 9.85 3.43 0.75
C ILE A 181 9.83 1.91 0.92
N VAL A 182 11.01 1.30 0.89
CA VAL A 182 11.19 -0.15 0.92
C VAL A 182 11.93 -0.60 2.18
N GLN A 183 11.43 -1.64 2.81
CA GLN A 183 12.14 -2.50 3.73
C GLN A 183 12.50 -3.80 3.00
N ALA A 184 13.76 -4.17 2.91
CA ALA A 184 14.21 -5.42 2.32
C ALA A 184 14.69 -6.39 3.40
N ASP A 185 14.40 -7.69 3.23
CA ASP A 185 14.95 -8.74 4.11
C ASP A 185 16.46 -8.88 3.89
N GLU A 186 16.94 -8.60 2.66
CA GLU A 186 18.33 -8.70 2.26
C GLU A 186 18.70 -7.56 1.32
N LEU A 187 19.77 -6.83 1.65
CA LEU A 187 20.39 -5.86 0.76
C LEU A 187 21.59 -6.53 0.06
N VAL A 188 21.60 -6.43 -1.26
CA VAL A 188 22.65 -7.05 -2.10
C VAL A 188 23.41 -6.00 -2.90
N GLU A 189 24.57 -6.39 -3.43
CA GLU A 189 25.34 -5.56 -4.33
C GLU A 189 24.59 -5.31 -5.65
N LEU A 190 24.92 -4.22 -6.31
CA LEU A 190 24.38 -3.90 -7.63
C LEU A 190 24.70 -5.06 -8.60
N ASP A 191 23.76 -5.38 -9.49
CA ASP A 191 23.84 -6.47 -10.46
C ASP A 191 23.82 -7.89 -9.84
N ALA A 192 23.65 -8.04 -8.52
CA ALA A 192 23.48 -9.36 -7.90
C ALA A 192 22.10 -9.97 -8.16
N ILE A 193 21.09 -9.15 -8.48
CA ILE A 193 19.77 -9.64 -8.89
C ILE A 193 19.78 -9.84 -10.41
N ALA A 194 19.59 -11.08 -10.88
CA ALA A 194 19.47 -11.33 -12.31
C ALA A 194 18.30 -10.53 -12.90
N PRO A 195 18.43 -9.92 -14.07
CA PRO A 195 17.39 -9.07 -14.67
C PRO A 195 16.02 -9.73 -14.74
N GLU A 196 15.95 -11.02 -15.03
CA GLU A 196 14.70 -11.79 -15.12
C GLU A 196 14.03 -12.02 -13.75
N GLN A 197 14.76 -11.85 -12.66
CA GLN A 197 14.24 -11.98 -11.30
C GLN A 197 13.72 -10.66 -10.72
N ILE A 198 14.02 -9.52 -11.37
CA ILE A 198 13.53 -8.22 -10.95
C ILE A 198 12.01 -8.17 -11.17
N VAL A 199 11.27 -8.04 -10.08
CA VAL A 199 9.80 -7.92 -10.12
C VAL A 199 9.37 -6.46 -10.10
N THR A 200 10.01 -5.64 -9.26
CA THR A 200 9.82 -4.18 -9.26
C THR A 200 11.13 -3.53 -9.68
N PRO A 201 11.16 -2.86 -10.84
CA PRO A 201 12.31 -2.07 -11.27
C PRO A 201 12.58 -0.90 -10.34
N GLY A 202 13.85 -0.57 -10.16
CA GLY A 202 14.30 0.50 -9.27
C GLY A 202 13.68 1.87 -9.55
N ILE A 203 13.18 2.12 -10.76
CA ILE A 203 12.52 3.38 -11.12
C ILE A 203 11.30 3.70 -10.24
N PHE A 204 10.66 2.69 -9.66
CA PHE A 204 9.50 2.84 -8.78
C PHE A 204 9.87 2.98 -7.29
N VAL A 205 11.15 2.95 -6.95
CA VAL A 205 11.62 2.99 -5.57
C VAL A 205 12.39 4.27 -5.33
N ASP A 206 12.09 4.98 -4.27
CA ASP A 206 12.75 6.23 -3.91
C ASP A 206 13.71 6.05 -2.74
N MET A 207 13.29 5.30 -1.72
CA MET A 207 14.06 5.10 -0.50
C MET A 207 14.06 3.62 -0.10
N ILE A 208 15.19 3.16 0.42
CA ILE A 208 15.34 1.83 1.01
C ILE A 208 15.91 2.02 2.41
N LEU A 209 15.25 1.43 3.41
CA LEU A 209 15.75 1.42 4.77
C LEU A 209 17.05 0.62 4.85
N ASP A 210 18.15 1.30 5.24
CA ASP A 210 19.41 0.63 5.55
C ASP A 210 19.47 0.34 7.07
N PRO A 211 19.34 -0.93 7.49
CA PRO A 211 19.35 -1.28 8.91
C PRO A 211 20.69 -1.04 9.61
N ARG A 212 21.74 -0.68 8.85
CA ARG A 212 23.09 -0.42 9.37
C ARG A 212 23.33 1.06 9.67
N ARG A 213 22.37 1.96 9.37
CA ARG A 213 22.49 3.42 9.53
C ARG A 213 21.55 3.97 10.59
#